data_95a0ffa3d702e8e5b4116c6c66bed130
#
_entry.id   95a0ffa3d702e8e5b4116c6c66bed130
#
_cell.length_a   1.000
_cell.length_b   1.000
_cell.length_c   1.000
_cell.angle_alpha   90.00
_cell.angle_beta   90.00
_cell.angle_gamma   90.00
#
_symmetry.space_group_name_H-M   'P 1'
#
loop_
_entity.id
_entity.type
_entity.pdbx_description
1 polymer ?
#
loop_
_entity_poly.entity_id
_entity_poly.type
_entity_poly.pdbx_seq_one_letter_code
_entity_poly.pdbx_strand_id
1 'polypeptide(L)'
;HEYLDALWGALAASRVIVPVAAHALPGARTAVHLAAPDVGSRTPDHTIHTNDAAQDAATLAVDLPDGHVALPVFTSAQAMSRWRADMRPVPVEPRRAAQVACVSTDRLWVLDPGTRDLRLPRPAVVALSGGEAWVPSWRNGPVQAEVRAQLEEVDGVTGVAFAPGRDAELRVFIRIDASRGRSAVARTLEGCQRIMVNPAWGDLIDTVELCPLPA
;
A
#
# COMPACT_ATOMS: atom_id res chain seq x y z
N HIS A 1 -1.13 -15.87 6.32
CA HIS A 1 -1.71 -15.63 4.99
C HIS A 1 -3.22 -15.40 5.07
N GLU A 2 -3.96 -16.21 5.82
CA GLU A 2 -5.40 -16.03 6.07
C GLU A 2 -5.72 -14.63 6.61
N TYR A 3 -4.83 -14.06 7.43
CA TYR A 3 -5.00 -12.70 7.94
C TYR A 3 -4.99 -11.64 6.83
N LEU A 4 -4.10 -11.72 5.85
CA LEU A 4 -4.06 -10.76 4.73
C LEU A 4 -5.27 -10.91 3.81
N ASP A 5 -5.77 -12.13 3.62
CA ASP A 5 -7.00 -12.36 2.85
C ASP A 5 -8.22 -11.81 3.57
N ALA A 6 -8.31 -12.04 4.88
CA ALA A 6 -9.38 -11.49 5.70
C ALA A 6 -9.32 -9.97 5.76
N LEU A 7 -8.12 -9.39 5.87
CA LEU A 7 -7.92 -7.94 5.84
C LEU A 7 -8.35 -7.37 4.49
N TRP A 8 -7.93 -7.99 3.39
CA TRP A 8 -8.31 -7.55 2.05
C TRP A 8 -9.82 -7.60 1.83
N GLY A 9 -10.47 -8.70 2.22
CA GLY A 9 -11.92 -8.82 2.17
C GLY A 9 -12.63 -7.76 3.03
N ALA A 10 -12.10 -7.46 4.21
CA ALA A 10 -12.62 -6.42 5.09
C ALA A 10 -12.46 -5.01 4.50
N LEU A 11 -11.30 -4.71 3.92
CA LEU A 11 -11.05 -3.43 3.25
C LEU A 11 -11.97 -3.22 2.04
N ALA A 12 -12.24 -4.26 1.26
CA ALA A 12 -13.13 -4.18 0.11
C ALA A 12 -14.61 -3.95 0.51
N ALA A 13 -15.02 -4.38 1.70
CA ALA A 13 -16.41 -4.40 2.16
C ALA A 13 -16.77 -3.32 3.20
N SER A 14 -15.78 -2.55 3.72
CA SER A 14 -16.01 -1.59 4.79
C SER A 14 -15.46 -0.21 4.44
N ARG A 15 -15.75 0.78 5.28
CA ARG A 15 -15.12 2.10 5.18
C ARG A 15 -13.81 2.13 5.95
N VAL A 16 -12.87 2.90 5.45
CA VAL A 16 -11.62 3.25 6.16
C VAL A 16 -11.72 4.66 6.71
N ILE A 17 -10.93 4.95 7.73
CA ILE A 17 -10.81 6.29 8.30
C ILE A 17 -9.59 6.97 7.70
N VAL A 18 -9.75 8.20 7.24
CA VAL A 18 -8.63 9.08 6.86
C VAL A 18 -8.57 10.28 7.81
N PRO A 19 -7.36 10.79 8.10
CA PRO A 19 -7.20 11.97 8.93
C PRO A 19 -7.47 13.24 8.10
N VAL A 20 -8.18 14.18 8.68
CA VAL A 20 -8.38 15.51 8.10
C VAL A 20 -7.96 16.55 9.13
N ALA A 21 -7.15 17.51 8.71
CA ALA A 21 -6.77 18.61 9.57
C ALA A 21 -8.02 19.40 10.00
N ALA A 22 -8.16 19.64 11.30
CA ALA A 22 -9.20 20.52 11.79
C ALA A 22 -8.80 21.96 11.41
N HIS A 23 -9.26 22.45 10.26
CA HIS A 23 -9.13 23.85 9.93
C HIS A 23 -10.03 24.64 10.90
N ALA A 24 -9.42 25.43 11.75
CA ALA A 24 -10.14 26.50 12.41
C ALA A 24 -10.66 27.42 11.29
N LEU A 25 -11.97 27.39 11.03
CA LEU A 25 -12.58 28.33 10.11
C LEU A 25 -12.17 29.75 10.54
N PRO A 26 -11.48 30.55 9.72
CA PRO A 26 -11.19 31.92 10.06
C PRO A 26 -12.54 32.64 10.11
N GLY A 27 -13.05 32.91 11.33
CA GLY A 27 -14.24 33.73 11.51
C GLY A 27 -15.50 33.03 12.04
N ALA A 28 -15.43 31.88 12.70
CA ALA A 28 -16.54 31.37 13.49
C ALA A 28 -16.79 32.28 14.72
N ARG A 29 -17.27 33.49 14.49
CA ARG A 29 -17.97 34.25 15.50
C ARG A 29 -19.30 33.55 15.75
N THR A 30 -19.53 33.20 16.99
CA THR A 30 -20.79 32.70 17.52
C THR A 30 -21.92 33.69 17.16
N ALA A 31 -22.58 33.46 16.05
CA ALA A 31 -23.86 34.13 15.76
C ALA A 31 -24.96 33.11 16.02
N VAL A 32 -25.49 33.14 17.23
CA VAL A 32 -26.82 32.61 17.53
C VAL A 32 -27.81 33.38 16.69
N HIS A 33 -28.27 32.82 15.60
CA HIS A 33 -29.41 33.31 14.88
C HIS A 33 -30.44 32.22 14.77
N LEU A 34 -31.46 32.30 15.63
CA LEU A 34 -32.73 31.62 15.49
C LEU A 34 -33.42 32.15 14.22
N ALA A 35 -33.50 31.36 13.18
CA ALA A 35 -34.42 31.53 12.09
C ALA A 35 -35.03 30.21 11.70
N ALA A 36 -36.34 30.23 11.52
CA ALA A 36 -37.27 29.12 11.31
C ALA A 36 -37.05 28.35 10.02
N PRO A 37 -37.64 27.15 9.88
CA PRO A 37 -37.26 26.15 8.89
C PRO A 37 -37.84 26.49 7.51
N ASP A 38 -36.98 26.53 6.51
CA ASP A 38 -37.42 26.40 5.12
C ASP A 38 -37.21 24.96 4.66
N VAL A 39 -38.35 24.33 4.31
CA VAL A 39 -38.43 22.95 3.89
C VAL A 39 -38.06 22.85 2.40
N GLY A 40 -36.81 22.75 2.13
CA GLY A 40 -36.27 22.46 0.80
C GLY A 40 -35.37 21.23 0.85
N SER A 41 -35.96 20.06 0.51
CA SER A 41 -35.25 18.79 0.34
C SER A 41 -34.06 18.93 -0.62
N ARG A 42 -32.86 19.07 -0.07
CA ARG A 42 -31.62 18.75 -0.76
C ARG A 42 -30.91 17.70 0.07
N THR A 43 -30.91 16.49 -0.44
CA THR A 43 -30.00 15.43 0.03
C THR A 43 -28.58 15.99 -0.06
N PRO A 44 -27.82 16.07 1.04
CA PRO A 44 -26.42 16.49 0.95
C PRO A 44 -25.68 15.47 0.08
N ASP A 45 -25.00 15.96 -0.93
CA ASP A 45 -24.14 15.12 -1.77
C ASP A 45 -22.93 14.67 -0.95
N HIS A 46 -23.09 13.56 -0.24
CA HIS A 46 -22.04 12.94 0.59
C HIS A 46 -20.78 12.58 -0.22
N THR A 47 -20.89 12.54 -1.54
CA THR A 47 -19.79 12.17 -2.44
C THR A 47 -18.74 13.26 -2.52
N ILE A 48 -19.14 14.53 -2.48
CA ILE A 48 -18.21 15.67 -2.56
C ILE A 48 -17.37 15.76 -1.29
N HIS A 49 -17.98 15.59 -0.12
CA HIS A 49 -17.25 15.68 1.17
C HIS A 49 -16.24 14.55 1.38
N THR A 50 -16.50 13.35 0.83
CA THR A 50 -15.55 12.22 0.94
C THR A 50 -14.37 12.36 0.00
N ASN A 51 -14.54 13.00 -1.16
CA ASN A 51 -13.43 13.29 -2.07
C ASN A 51 -12.45 14.29 -1.46
N ASP A 52 -12.98 15.37 -0.88
CA ASP A 52 -12.19 16.41 -0.22
C ASP A 52 -11.40 15.82 0.97
N ALA A 53 -12.05 14.96 1.77
CA ALA A 53 -11.40 14.34 2.93
C ALA A 53 -10.22 13.45 2.56
N ALA A 54 -10.32 12.66 1.49
CA ALA A 54 -9.22 11.83 1.03
C ALA A 54 -8.08 12.67 0.44
N GLN A 55 -8.41 13.76 -0.25
CA GLN A 55 -7.45 14.73 -0.77
C GLN A 55 -6.72 15.45 0.37
N ASP A 56 -7.44 15.89 1.41
CA ASP A 56 -6.86 16.50 2.61
C ASP A 56 -5.94 15.51 3.34
N ALA A 57 -6.31 14.24 3.41
CA ALA A 57 -5.48 13.20 4.00
C ALA A 57 -4.14 13.01 3.26
N ALA A 58 -4.11 13.24 1.95
CA ALA A 58 -2.88 13.17 1.17
C ALA A 58 -1.86 14.26 1.55
N THR A 59 -2.30 15.38 2.10
CA THR A 59 -1.40 16.42 2.65
C THR A 59 -0.72 15.99 3.96
N LEU A 60 -1.22 14.91 4.58
CA LEU A 60 -0.71 14.30 5.80
C LEU A 60 0.03 12.98 5.51
N ALA A 61 0.48 12.82 4.27
CA ALA A 61 1.22 11.63 3.85
C ALA A 61 2.40 11.32 4.78
N VAL A 62 2.70 10.04 4.91
CA VAL A 62 3.74 9.52 5.80
C VAL A 62 4.95 9.12 4.98
N ASP A 63 6.12 9.62 5.37
CA ASP A 63 7.39 9.18 4.81
C ASP A 63 7.75 7.79 5.35
N LEU A 64 8.09 6.88 4.45
CA LEU A 64 8.52 5.53 4.78
C LEU A 64 10.07 5.47 4.87
N PRO A 65 10.63 4.50 5.62
CA PRO A 65 12.07 4.36 5.77
C PRO A 65 12.84 4.15 4.45
N ASP A 66 12.17 3.65 3.43
CA ASP A 66 12.72 3.44 2.08
C ASP A 66 12.64 4.67 1.17
N GLY A 67 12.20 5.82 1.71
CA GLY A 67 12.07 7.09 1.00
C GLY A 67 10.78 7.24 0.20
N HIS A 68 9.86 6.29 0.27
CA HIS A 68 8.54 6.40 -0.35
C HIS A 68 7.56 7.15 0.55
N VAL A 69 6.50 7.65 -0.08
CA VAL A 69 5.42 8.38 0.58
C VAL A 69 4.12 7.57 0.50
N ALA A 70 3.46 7.39 1.63
CA ALA A 70 2.24 6.61 1.74
C ALA A 70 1.06 7.41 2.30
N LEU A 71 -0.15 7.06 1.89
CA LEU A 71 -1.37 7.60 2.48
C LEU A 71 -1.62 6.93 3.84
N PRO A 72 -1.76 7.71 4.95
CA PRO A 72 -2.15 7.15 6.24
C PRO A 72 -3.63 6.80 6.23
N VAL A 73 -3.95 5.55 6.55
CA VAL A 73 -5.31 5.03 6.59
C VAL A 73 -5.52 4.27 7.90
N PHE A 74 -6.69 4.37 8.49
CA PHE A 74 -6.96 3.79 9.81
C PHE A 74 -8.18 2.87 9.80
N THR A 75 -8.09 1.81 10.60
CA THR A 75 -9.20 0.86 10.81
C THR A 75 -10.27 1.41 11.76
N SER A 76 -9.93 2.42 12.56
CA SER A 76 -10.85 3.05 13.50
C SER A 76 -10.45 4.49 13.85
N ALA A 77 -11.42 5.28 14.28
CA ALA A 77 -11.17 6.63 14.81
C ALA A 77 -10.23 6.61 16.03
N GLN A 78 -10.29 5.54 16.86
CA GLN A 78 -9.40 5.38 17.98
C GLN A 78 -7.94 5.13 17.56
N ALA A 79 -7.70 4.32 16.54
CA ALA A 79 -6.36 4.12 15.99
C ALA A 79 -5.79 5.44 15.47
N MET A 80 -6.59 6.22 14.74
CA MET A 80 -6.19 7.53 14.26
C MET A 80 -5.88 8.52 15.38
N SER A 81 -6.72 8.60 16.43
CA SER A 81 -6.51 9.51 17.56
C SER A 81 -5.23 9.18 18.36
N ARG A 82 -4.79 7.92 18.36
CA ARG A 82 -3.49 7.54 18.95
C ARG A 82 -2.31 8.02 18.14
N TRP A 83 -2.47 8.09 16.83
CA TRP A 83 -1.44 8.63 15.92
C TRP A 83 -1.39 10.15 16.00
N ARG A 84 -2.55 10.81 15.86
CA ARG A 84 -2.67 12.26 15.93
C ARG A 84 -4.04 12.68 16.51
N ALA A 85 -4.03 13.12 17.75
CA ALA A 85 -5.25 13.51 18.47
C ALA A 85 -5.88 14.83 17.96
N ASP A 86 -5.10 15.65 17.26
CA ASP A 86 -5.52 16.93 16.69
C ASP A 86 -6.26 16.80 15.34
N MET A 87 -6.32 15.59 14.79
CA MET A 87 -6.96 15.30 13.52
C MET A 87 -8.41 14.87 13.70
N ARG A 88 -9.24 15.16 12.70
CA ARG A 88 -10.62 14.70 12.63
C ARG A 88 -10.70 13.40 11.82
N PRO A 89 -11.32 12.32 12.37
CA PRO A 89 -11.54 11.09 11.64
C PRO A 89 -12.68 11.25 10.62
N VAL A 90 -12.43 10.92 9.37
CA VAL A 90 -13.45 10.94 8.33
C VAL A 90 -13.53 9.54 7.67
N PRO A 91 -14.71 8.88 7.72
CA PRO A 91 -14.91 7.61 7.04
C PRO A 91 -15.04 7.83 5.53
N VAL A 92 -14.22 7.13 4.75
CA VAL A 92 -14.25 7.14 3.28
C VAL A 92 -14.33 5.72 2.73
N GLU A 93 -14.81 5.59 1.51
CA GLU A 93 -14.75 4.30 0.80
C GLU A 93 -13.30 3.97 0.44
N PRO A 94 -12.86 2.71 0.66
CA PRO A 94 -11.48 2.29 0.39
C PRO A 94 -11.03 2.59 -1.05
N ARG A 95 -11.91 2.34 -2.02
CA ARG A 95 -11.65 2.64 -3.43
C ARG A 95 -11.29 4.10 -3.65
N ARG A 96 -11.99 5.03 -2.99
CA ARG A 96 -11.72 6.46 -3.11
C ARG A 96 -10.40 6.85 -2.48
N ALA A 97 -10.11 6.36 -1.29
CA ALA A 97 -8.80 6.57 -0.66
C ALA A 97 -7.65 6.00 -1.52
N ALA A 98 -7.86 4.84 -2.14
CA ALA A 98 -6.90 4.24 -3.05
C ALA A 98 -6.68 5.08 -4.32
N GLN A 99 -7.74 5.64 -4.90
CA GLN A 99 -7.64 6.55 -6.05
C GLN A 99 -6.79 7.78 -5.72
N VAL A 100 -7.00 8.37 -4.53
CA VAL A 100 -6.20 9.51 -4.06
C VAL A 100 -4.75 9.10 -3.86
N ALA A 101 -4.48 7.96 -3.25
CA ALA A 101 -3.12 7.47 -3.07
C ALA A 101 -2.40 7.26 -4.41
N CYS A 102 -3.11 6.79 -5.44
CA CYS A 102 -2.55 6.61 -6.78
C CYS A 102 -2.11 7.93 -7.45
N VAL A 103 -2.68 9.05 -7.04
CA VAL A 103 -2.41 10.37 -7.65
C VAL A 103 -1.47 11.21 -6.79
N SER A 104 -1.57 11.09 -5.46
CA SER A 104 -0.97 12.04 -4.52
C SER A 104 0.18 11.46 -3.69
N THR A 105 0.41 10.15 -3.75
CA THR A 105 1.49 9.45 -3.05
C THR A 105 2.15 8.43 -3.98
N ASP A 106 3.05 7.60 -3.47
CA ASP A 106 3.70 6.54 -4.27
C ASP A 106 2.81 5.30 -4.47
N ARG A 107 1.48 5.47 -4.47
CA ARG A 107 0.48 4.38 -4.59
C ARG A 107 0.55 3.40 -3.41
N LEU A 108 0.90 3.90 -2.24
CA LEU A 108 1.10 3.13 -1.02
C LEU A 108 0.13 3.56 0.07
N TRP A 109 -0.27 2.62 0.91
CA TRP A 109 -0.95 2.88 2.17
C TRP A 109 -0.12 2.39 3.34
N VAL A 110 -0.23 3.12 4.46
CA VAL A 110 0.11 2.59 5.78
C VAL A 110 -1.18 2.51 6.59
N LEU A 111 -1.55 1.30 6.96
CA LEU A 111 -2.72 1.04 7.80
C LEU A 111 -2.34 1.11 9.27
N ASP A 112 -3.05 1.93 10.01
CA ASP A 112 -2.84 2.22 11.43
C ASP A 112 -1.39 2.61 11.76
N PRO A 113 -0.83 3.70 11.13
CA PRO A 113 0.52 4.17 11.43
C PRO A 113 0.69 4.48 12.92
N GLY A 114 1.89 4.18 13.43
CA GLY A 114 2.23 4.31 14.84
C GLY A 114 1.70 3.20 15.75
N THR A 115 0.96 2.21 15.20
CA THR A 115 0.48 1.06 15.98
C THR A 115 0.70 -0.27 15.26
N ARG A 116 0.07 -0.48 14.13
CA ARG A 116 0.25 -1.69 13.31
C ARG A 116 1.30 -1.49 12.23
N ASP A 117 1.41 -0.28 11.72
CA ASP A 117 2.32 0.13 10.64
C ASP A 117 2.28 -0.83 9.44
N LEU A 118 1.10 -1.34 9.11
CA LEU A 118 0.96 -2.31 8.04
C LEU A 118 0.97 -1.60 6.69
N ARG A 119 2.04 -1.80 5.92
CA ARG A 119 2.14 -1.33 4.55
C ARG A 119 1.26 -2.18 3.63
N LEU A 120 0.37 -1.54 2.88
CA LEU A 120 -0.29 -2.16 1.73
C LEU A 120 0.56 -1.90 0.49
N PRO A 121 0.94 -2.95 -0.25
CA PRO A 121 1.81 -2.83 -1.40
C PRO A 121 1.13 -2.10 -2.57
N ARG A 122 1.90 -1.47 -3.44
CA ARG A 122 1.41 -0.73 -4.62
C ARG A 122 0.40 -1.51 -5.45
N PRO A 123 0.66 -2.78 -5.82
CA PRO A 123 -0.30 -3.56 -6.61
C PRO A 123 -1.65 -3.72 -5.92
N ALA A 124 -1.66 -3.84 -4.58
CA ALA A 124 -2.89 -3.92 -3.80
C ALA A 124 -3.67 -2.60 -3.84
N VAL A 125 -3.00 -1.46 -3.65
CA VAL A 125 -3.65 -0.14 -3.68
C VAL A 125 -4.17 0.17 -5.09
N VAL A 126 -3.43 -0.18 -6.13
CA VAL A 126 -3.85 0.00 -7.54
C VAL A 126 -5.09 -0.86 -7.83
N ALA A 127 -5.08 -2.15 -7.47
CA ALA A 127 -6.24 -3.03 -7.63
C ALA A 127 -7.48 -2.48 -6.90
N LEU A 128 -7.31 -2.01 -5.66
CA LEU A 128 -8.38 -1.41 -4.88
C LEU A 128 -8.94 -0.14 -5.55
N SER A 129 -8.10 0.68 -6.15
CA SER A 129 -8.52 1.90 -6.87
C SER A 129 -9.38 1.58 -8.10
N GLY A 130 -9.09 0.50 -8.79
CA GLY A 130 -9.87 -0.05 -9.90
C GLY A 130 -11.13 -0.78 -9.48
N GLY A 131 -11.21 -1.21 -8.22
CA GLY A 131 -12.25 -2.11 -7.73
C GLY A 131 -12.00 -3.57 -8.14
N GLU A 132 -10.75 -3.92 -8.38
CA GLU A 132 -10.30 -5.24 -8.79
C GLU A 132 -9.83 -6.08 -7.60
N ALA A 133 -9.85 -7.39 -7.77
CA ALA A 133 -9.26 -8.31 -6.79
C ALA A 133 -7.74 -8.28 -6.89
N TRP A 134 -7.08 -8.06 -5.77
CA TRP A 134 -5.62 -8.19 -5.70
C TRP A 134 -5.21 -9.62 -5.40
N VAL A 135 -4.28 -10.14 -6.21
CA VAL A 135 -3.61 -11.41 -5.95
C VAL A 135 -2.17 -11.12 -5.53
N PRO A 136 -1.79 -11.42 -4.27
CA PRO A 136 -0.43 -11.19 -3.80
C PRO A 136 0.62 -11.87 -4.69
N SER A 137 1.77 -11.22 -4.89
CA SER A 137 2.84 -11.72 -5.79
C SER A 137 3.29 -13.15 -5.46
N TRP A 138 3.31 -13.53 -4.17
CA TRP A 138 3.65 -14.91 -3.75
C TRP A 138 2.57 -15.95 -4.07
N ARG A 139 1.41 -15.58 -4.62
CA ARG A 139 0.35 -16.46 -5.14
C ARG A 139 0.02 -16.19 -6.60
N ASN A 140 0.59 -15.15 -7.17
CA ASN A 140 0.34 -14.75 -8.55
C ASN A 140 1.20 -15.60 -9.49
N GLY A 141 0.63 -16.71 -10.00
CA GLY A 141 1.32 -17.64 -10.87
C GLY A 141 1.96 -17.01 -12.09
N PRO A 142 1.28 -16.17 -12.87
CA PRO A 142 1.86 -15.45 -14.00
C PRO A 142 3.07 -14.59 -13.61
N VAL A 143 3.00 -13.83 -12.52
CA VAL A 143 4.13 -13.00 -12.04
C VAL A 143 5.31 -13.88 -11.62
N GLN A 144 5.05 -14.99 -10.90
CA GLN A 144 6.09 -15.93 -10.50
C GLN A 144 6.74 -16.61 -11.70
N ALA A 145 5.96 -16.95 -12.72
CA ALA A 145 6.50 -17.57 -13.93
C ALA A 145 7.45 -16.63 -14.67
N GLU A 146 7.08 -15.35 -14.78
CA GLU A 146 7.90 -14.34 -15.45
C GLU A 146 9.19 -14.07 -14.65
N VAL A 147 9.09 -13.87 -13.32
CA VAL A 147 10.27 -13.68 -12.45
C VAL A 147 11.20 -14.87 -12.55
N ARG A 148 10.65 -16.09 -12.51
CA ARG A 148 11.44 -17.33 -12.63
C ARG A 148 12.16 -17.39 -13.97
N ALA A 149 11.46 -17.15 -15.07
CA ALA A 149 12.04 -17.22 -16.41
C ALA A 149 13.24 -16.27 -16.54
N GLN A 150 13.12 -15.02 -16.08
CA GLN A 150 14.22 -14.06 -16.16
C GLN A 150 15.39 -14.42 -15.23
N LEU A 151 15.13 -14.92 -14.03
CA LEU A 151 16.19 -15.28 -13.08
C LEU A 151 16.92 -16.56 -13.51
N GLU A 152 16.23 -17.53 -14.09
CA GLU A 152 16.84 -18.76 -14.59
C GLU A 152 17.72 -18.57 -15.83
N GLU A 153 17.60 -17.43 -16.54
CA GLU A 153 18.54 -17.04 -17.61
C GLU A 153 19.90 -16.58 -17.05
N VAL A 154 19.99 -16.26 -15.75
CA VAL A 154 21.26 -15.84 -15.14
C VAL A 154 22.15 -17.06 -14.95
N ASP A 155 23.33 -17.01 -15.54
CA ASP A 155 24.33 -18.11 -15.43
C ASP A 155 24.67 -18.43 -13.96
N GLY A 156 24.54 -19.70 -13.60
CA GLY A 156 24.76 -20.20 -12.23
C GLY A 156 23.51 -20.29 -11.37
N VAL A 157 22.34 -19.81 -11.82
CA VAL A 157 21.05 -20.09 -11.18
C VAL A 157 20.59 -21.49 -11.54
N THR A 158 20.22 -22.29 -10.55
CA THR A 158 19.79 -23.69 -10.70
C THR A 158 18.34 -23.90 -10.27
N GLY A 159 17.69 -22.87 -9.73
CA GLY A 159 16.26 -22.92 -9.41
C GLY A 159 15.81 -21.69 -8.63
N VAL A 160 14.51 -21.41 -8.75
CA VAL A 160 13.85 -20.27 -8.13
C VAL A 160 12.57 -20.71 -7.42
N ALA A 161 12.38 -20.26 -6.19
CA ALA A 161 11.15 -20.49 -5.42
C ALA A 161 10.69 -19.21 -4.75
N PHE A 162 9.40 -19.14 -4.42
CA PHE A 162 8.74 -17.95 -3.90
C PHE A 162 8.07 -18.22 -2.57
N ALA A 163 8.09 -17.21 -1.70
CA ALA A 163 7.33 -17.19 -0.47
C ALA A 163 6.93 -15.73 -0.14
N PRO A 164 5.98 -15.52 0.75
CA PRO A 164 5.76 -14.19 1.32
C PRO A 164 7.02 -13.73 2.05
N GLY A 165 7.37 -12.48 1.86
CA GLY A 165 8.47 -11.86 2.57
C GLY A 165 8.14 -11.65 4.05
N ARG A 166 9.15 -11.38 4.84
CA ARG A 166 9.00 -10.96 6.23
C ARG A 166 8.96 -9.43 6.32
N ASP A 167 9.91 -8.78 5.68
CA ASP A 167 10.09 -7.35 5.65
C ASP A 167 9.87 -6.77 4.23
N ALA A 168 9.56 -7.62 3.26
CA ALA A 168 9.22 -7.32 1.89
C ALA A 168 7.93 -8.04 1.47
N GLU A 169 7.31 -7.64 0.37
CA GLU A 169 6.13 -8.32 -0.17
C GLU A 169 6.47 -9.73 -0.63
N LEU A 170 7.50 -9.85 -1.46
CA LEU A 170 7.91 -11.13 -2.06
C LEU A 170 9.32 -11.53 -1.61
N ARG A 171 9.45 -12.76 -1.13
CA ARG A 171 10.74 -13.40 -0.92
C ARG A 171 11.01 -14.36 -2.08
N VAL A 172 12.17 -14.18 -2.71
CA VAL A 172 12.63 -15.00 -3.83
C VAL A 172 13.86 -15.81 -3.39
N PHE A 173 13.70 -17.11 -3.26
CA PHE A 173 14.80 -18.03 -3.01
C PHE A 173 15.47 -18.37 -4.33
N ILE A 174 16.78 -18.17 -4.41
CA ILE A 174 17.57 -18.42 -5.61
C ILE A 174 18.61 -19.49 -5.27
N ARG A 175 18.51 -20.66 -5.88
CA ARG A 175 19.55 -21.70 -5.79
C ARG A 175 20.67 -21.35 -6.73
N ILE A 176 21.89 -21.30 -6.20
CA ILE A 176 23.09 -20.93 -6.96
C ILE A 176 24.12 -22.06 -6.86
N ASP A 177 24.69 -22.42 -8.00
CA ASP A 177 25.79 -23.39 -8.07
C ASP A 177 27.04 -22.88 -7.34
N ALA A 178 27.18 -23.27 -6.09
CA ALA A 178 28.28 -22.89 -5.23
C ALA A 178 29.64 -23.54 -5.63
N SER A 179 29.64 -24.62 -6.42
CA SER A 179 30.84 -25.29 -6.89
C SER A 179 31.68 -24.41 -7.81
N ARG A 180 31.09 -23.38 -8.41
CA ARG A 180 31.75 -22.44 -9.33
C ARG A 180 32.66 -21.42 -8.65
N GLY A 181 32.70 -21.41 -7.31
CA GLY A 181 33.53 -20.54 -6.51
C GLY A 181 32.93 -19.16 -6.25
N ARG A 182 33.49 -18.46 -5.26
CA ARG A 182 32.93 -17.20 -4.72
C ARG A 182 32.70 -16.10 -5.74
N SER A 183 33.66 -15.92 -6.67
CA SER A 183 33.55 -14.85 -7.68
C SER A 183 32.43 -15.11 -8.69
N ALA A 184 32.15 -16.39 -9.03
CA ALA A 184 31.04 -16.76 -9.89
C ALA A 184 29.70 -16.53 -9.17
N VAL A 185 29.59 -16.97 -7.91
CA VAL A 185 28.41 -16.74 -7.08
C VAL A 185 28.08 -15.24 -6.95
N ALA A 186 29.12 -14.40 -6.73
CA ALA A 186 28.92 -12.93 -6.64
C ALA A 186 28.33 -12.37 -7.95
N ARG A 187 28.89 -12.76 -9.11
CA ARG A 187 28.37 -12.30 -10.43
C ARG A 187 26.92 -12.78 -10.67
N THR A 188 26.61 -14.03 -10.29
CA THR A 188 25.24 -14.53 -10.38
C THR A 188 24.28 -13.69 -9.54
N LEU A 189 24.65 -13.36 -8.28
CA LEU A 189 23.82 -12.51 -7.41
C LEU A 189 23.63 -11.11 -7.97
N GLU A 190 24.70 -10.47 -8.49
CA GLU A 190 24.63 -9.17 -9.15
C GLU A 190 23.70 -9.22 -10.38
N GLY A 191 23.73 -10.31 -11.14
CA GLY A 191 22.81 -10.54 -12.25
C GLY A 191 21.35 -10.59 -11.80
N CYS A 192 21.07 -11.38 -10.77
CA CYS A 192 19.73 -11.49 -10.21
C CYS A 192 19.23 -10.16 -9.62
N GLN A 193 20.08 -9.44 -8.89
CA GLN A 193 19.74 -8.12 -8.36
C GLN A 193 19.37 -7.15 -9.47
N ARG A 194 20.16 -7.12 -10.56
CA ARG A 194 19.92 -6.23 -11.70
C ARG A 194 18.58 -6.48 -12.37
N ILE A 195 18.13 -7.74 -12.46
CA ILE A 195 16.80 -8.11 -12.95
C ILE A 195 15.73 -7.56 -12.01
N MET A 196 15.87 -7.78 -10.70
CA MET A 196 14.83 -7.44 -9.73
C MET A 196 14.70 -5.94 -9.41
N VAL A 197 15.72 -5.12 -9.72
CA VAL A 197 15.61 -3.65 -9.61
C VAL A 197 14.98 -2.99 -10.83
N ASN A 198 14.56 -3.77 -11.85
CA ASN A 198 13.88 -3.21 -13.02
C ASN A 198 12.56 -2.54 -12.59
N PRO A 199 12.35 -1.25 -12.92
CA PRO A 199 11.13 -0.52 -12.55
C PRO A 199 9.82 -1.16 -13.04
N ALA A 200 9.87 -1.97 -14.09
CA ALA A 200 8.71 -2.68 -14.62
C ALA A 200 8.07 -3.63 -13.59
N TRP A 201 8.83 -4.11 -12.60
CA TRP A 201 8.28 -4.90 -11.51
C TRP A 201 7.42 -4.11 -10.55
N GLY A 202 7.61 -2.80 -10.44
CA GLY A 202 6.94 -1.95 -9.46
C GLY A 202 5.40 -1.93 -9.54
N ASP A 203 4.83 -2.30 -10.69
CA ASP A 203 3.38 -2.43 -10.88
C ASP A 203 2.86 -3.84 -10.49
N LEU A 204 3.75 -4.82 -10.33
CA LEU A 204 3.41 -6.21 -10.03
C LEU A 204 3.87 -6.66 -8.65
N ILE A 205 4.98 -6.09 -8.17
CA ILE A 205 5.63 -6.43 -6.91
C ILE A 205 6.14 -5.12 -6.28
N ASP A 206 5.74 -4.84 -5.05
CA ASP A 206 6.17 -3.60 -4.38
C ASP A 206 7.61 -3.69 -3.88
N THR A 207 7.91 -4.74 -3.13
CA THR A 207 9.23 -4.95 -2.51
C THR A 207 9.66 -6.41 -2.61
N VAL A 208 10.97 -6.63 -2.85
CA VAL A 208 11.54 -7.97 -3.04
C VAL A 208 12.71 -8.20 -2.10
N GLU A 209 12.74 -9.37 -1.48
CA GLU A 209 13.88 -9.88 -0.72
C GLU A 209 14.49 -11.06 -1.49
N LEU A 210 15.76 -10.95 -1.90
CA LEU A 210 16.49 -12.04 -2.54
C LEU A 210 17.21 -12.89 -1.49
N CYS A 211 16.91 -14.19 -1.47
CA CYS A 211 17.48 -15.17 -0.52
C CYS A 211 18.31 -16.19 -1.29
N PRO A 212 19.64 -16.01 -1.42
CA PRO A 212 20.49 -16.98 -2.07
C PRO A 212 20.64 -18.24 -1.22
N LEU A 213 20.54 -19.40 -1.87
CA LEU A 213 20.76 -20.71 -1.29
C LEU A 213 21.82 -21.46 -2.10
N PRO A 214 22.71 -22.23 -1.46
CA PRO A 214 23.60 -23.13 -2.18
C PRO A 214 22.79 -24.25 -2.86
N ALA A 215 23.17 -24.57 -4.09
CA ALA A 215 22.66 -25.74 -4.80
C ALA A 215 23.50 -26.96 -4.51
#